data_6794a17075754fdc651929de08f7e34a
#
_entry.id   6794a17075754fdc651929de08f7e34a
#
_cell.length_a   1.000
_cell.length_b   1.000
_cell.length_c   1.000
_cell.angle_alpha   90.00
_cell.angle_beta   90.00
_cell.angle_gamma   90.00
#
_symmetry.space_group_name_H-M   'P 1'
#
loop_
_entity.id
_entity.type
_entity.pdbx_description
1 polymer ?
#
loop_
_entity_poly.entity_id
_entity_poly.type
_entity_poly.pdbx_seq_one_letter_code
_entity_poly.pdbx_strand_id
1 'polypeptide(L)'
;TQVHKNILFEFNTEVNNTNDRVADNYTQATSGQFHNLFVLDARATFSIKGFDLWVGKFLPPSDRSNLNGPYFLNVYNFPVVQAYPAIAAGRDHGAMVFKEYGGGKFKWSYGIFEGRTNASNADANPDENDNFLHAARFTYNFWTPEPGYYTTSSYYGAKDVLALAFAFQYEDDGAGTGTTAATQGDFTGWNIDFLMEKKISNGGVDNLEGAYYDYDTDDIPDTSLIQ
;
A
#
# COMPACT_ATOMS: atom_id res chain seq x y z
N THR A 1 4.21 -15.74 -13.08
CA THR A 1 4.36 -16.48 -14.36
C THR A 1 3.92 -15.63 -15.53
N GLN A 2 4.80 -15.42 -16.50
CA GLN A 2 4.45 -14.75 -17.75
C GLN A 2 3.76 -15.75 -18.69
N VAL A 3 2.50 -15.49 -19.03
CA VAL A 3 1.70 -16.35 -19.93
C VAL A 3 1.64 -15.83 -21.36
N HIS A 4 1.90 -14.55 -21.55
CA HIS A 4 2.01 -13.89 -22.84
C HIS A 4 2.97 -12.71 -22.71
N LYS A 5 3.56 -12.21 -23.82
CA LYS A 5 4.48 -11.08 -23.79
C LYS A 5 3.92 -9.83 -23.09
N ASN A 6 2.60 -9.69 -23.04
CA ASN A 6 1.89 -8.55 -22.44
C ASN A 6 1.05 -8.94 -21.22
N ILE A 7 1.15 -10.19 -20.74
CA ILE A 7 0.35 -10.66 -19.60
C ILE A 7 1.26 -11.38 -18.62
N LEU A 8 1.31 -10.87 -17.40
CA LEU A 8 2.06 -11.42 -16.27
C LEU A 8 1.09 -11.73 -15.13
N PHE A 9 1.19 -12.94 -14.56
CA PHE A 9 0.56 -13.28 -13.29
C PHE A 9 1.60 -13.32 -12.18
N GLU A 10 1.30 -12.65 -11.08
CA GLU A 10 2.10 -12.65 -9.85
C GLU A 10 1.27 -13.18 -8.70
N PHE A 11 1.90 -14.00 -7.90
CA PHE A 11 1.30 -14.62 -6.73
C PHE A 11 2.35 -14.70 -5.64
N ASN A 12 2.12 -13.94 -4.56
CA ASN A 12 2.98 -13.89 -3.39
C ASN A 12 2.23 -14.44 -2.19
N THR A 13 2.90 -15.25 -1.41
CA THR A 13 2.34 -15.85 -0.21
C THR A 13 3.28 -15.63 0.97
N GLU A 14 2.69 -15.54 2.15
CA GLU A 14 3.40 -15.55 3.42
C GLU A 14 3.03 -16.82 4.18
N VAL A 15 4.03 -17.44 4.80
CA VAL A 15 3.82 -18.52 5.76
C VAL A 15 4.03 -17.95 7.15
N ASN A 16 2.98 -17.90 7.95
CA ASN A 16 3.02 -17.35 9.29
C ASN A 16 2.79 -18.42 10.36
N ASN A 17 3.49 -18.28 11.49
CA ASN A 17 3.25 -19.14 12.66
C ASN A 17 2.12 -18.49 13.49
N THR A 18 1.06 -19.21 13.69
CA THR A 18 -0.29 -18.75 14.06
C THR A 18 -0.46 -18.07 15.43
N ASN A 19 0.60 -17.86 16.20
CA ASN A 19 0.42 -17.37 17.57
C ASN A 19 0.41 -15.85 17.73
N ASP A 20 0.72 -15.05 16.70
CA ASP A 20 0.99 -13.63 16.91
C ASP A 20 0.16 -12.63 16.07
N ARG A 21 -0.79 -13.07 15.24
CA ARG A 21 -1.62 -12.12 14.49
C ARG A 21 -3.11 -12.43 14.61
N VAL A 22 -3.73 -11.74 15.54
CA VAL A 22 -5.18 -11.74 15.78
C VAL A 22 -5.92 -10.80 14.79
N ALA A 23 -5.23 -10.20 13.85
CA ALA A 23 -5.80 -9.15 13.00
C ALA A 23 -6.34 -9.61 11.64
N ASP A 24 -5.98 -10.80 11.18
CA ASP A 24 -6.54 -11.31 9.93
C ASP A 24 -7.52 -12.42 10.25
N ASN A 25 -8.79 -12.17 10.03
CA ASN A 25 -9.95 -12.99 10.31
C ASN A 25 -9.98 -14.36 9.60
N TYR A 26 -8.86 -15.05 9.52
CA TYR A 26 -8.83 -16.45 9.12
C TYR A 26 -8.92 -17.32 10.36
N THR A 27 -9.99 -18.12 10.42
CA THR A 27 -10.35 -19.06 11.50
C THR A 27 -9.13 -19.72 12.13
N GLN A 28 -8.94 -19.47 13.43
CA GLN A 28 -7.98 -20.20 14.25
C GLN A 28 -8.32 -21.69 14.20
N ALA A 29 -7.44 -22.49 13.62
CA ALA A 29 -7.41 -23.91 13.92
C ALA A 29 -6.89 -24.06 15.36
N THR A 30 -7.78 -24.36 16.26
CA THR A 30 -7.47 -24.77 17.64
C THR A 30 -6.63 -26.04 17.61
N SER A 31 -5.43 -25.95 18.21
CA SER A 31 -4.53 -27.06 18.53
C SER A 31 -3.84 -27.77 17.35
N GLY A 32 -2.58 -27.41 17.14
CA GLY A 32 -1.62 -28.09 16.28
C GLY A 32 -0.74 -27.06 15.58
N GLN A 33 0.56 -27.34 15.48
CA GLN A 33 1.51 -26.50 14.76
C GLN A 33 1.18 -26.46 13.26
N PHE A 34 0.24 -25.62 12.86
CA PHE A 34 -0.06 -25.38 11.46
C PHE A 34 0.49 -24.03 11.07
N HIS A 35 1.30 -24.01 10.03
CA HIS A 35 1.68 -22.79 9.35
C HIS A 35 0.52 -22.39 8.44
N ASN A 36 -0.05 -21.20 8.64
CA ASN A 36 -1.04 -20.67 7.72
C ASN A 36 -0.34 -20.07 6.51
N LEU A 37 -0.82 -20.42 5.34
CA LEU A 37 -0.41 -19.84 4.09
C LEU A 37 -1.37 -18.69 3.74
N PHE A 38 -0.86 -17.46 3.77
CA PHE A 38 -1.63 -16.28 3.39
C PHE A 38 -1.26 -15.82 1.99
N VAL A 39 -2.27 -15.50 1.20
CA VAL A 39 -2.08 -14.84 -0.09
C VAL A 39 -1.90 -13.35 0.17
N LEU A 40 -0.71 -12.84 -0.04
CA LEU A 40 -0.42 -11.40 0.03
C LEU A 40 -0.84 -10.72 -1.26
N ASP A 41 -0.25 -11.14 -2.38
CA ASP A 41 -0.58 -10.58 -3.69
C ASP A 41 -1.05 -11.69 -4.63
N ALA A 42 -2.12 -11.41 -5.38
CA ALA A 42 -2.61 -12.25 -6.45
C ALA A 42 -3.12 -11.34 -7.56
N ARG A 43 -2.29 -11.05 -8.56
CA ARG A 43 -2.62 -10.05 -9.59
C ARG A 43 -2.26 -10.49 -10.98
N ALA A 44 -3.03 -9.96 -11.93
CA ALA A 44 -2.71 -9.98 -13.35
C ALA A 44 -2.25 -8.60 -13.78
N THR A 45 -1.15 -8.52 -14.53
CA THR A 45 -0.68 -7.30 -15.19
C THR A 45 -0.88 -7.44 -16.69
N PHE A 46 -1.54 -6.47 -17.28
CA PHE A 46 -1.75 -6.34 -18.72
C PHE A 46 -0.99 -5.13 -19.24
N SER A 47 0.09 -5.34 -20.00
CA SER A 47 0.86 -4.26 -20.60
C SER A 47 0.23 -3.85 -21.94
N ILE A 48 -0.40 -2.67 -21.98
CA ILE A 48 -1.16 -2.16 -23.10
C ILE A 48 -0.62 -0.80 -23.53
N LYS A 49 0.00 -0.72 -24.71
CA LYS A 49 0.48 0.56 -25.28
C LYS A 49 1.35 1.40 -24.31
N GLY A 50 2.17 0.72 -23.51
CA GLY A 50 3.07 1.35 -22.54
C GLY A 50 2.39 1.82 -21.23
N PHE A 51 1.20 1.34 -20.95
CA PHE A 51 0.56 1.35 -19.65
C PHE A 51 0.49 -0.07 -19.11
N ASP A 52 0.56 -0.22 -17.81
CA ASP A 52 0.29 -1.47 -17.12
C ASP A 52 -1.04 -1.35 -16.38
N LEU A 53 -2.00 -2.18 -16.78
CA LEU A 53 -3.24 -2.37 -16.03
C LEU A 53 -3.05 -3.56 -15.10
N TRP A 54 -3.20 -3.32 -13.82
CA TRP A 54 -3.16 -4.35 -12.78
C TRP A 54 -4.58 -4.65 -12.30
N VAL A 55 -4.89 -5.92 -12.11
CA VAL A 55 -6.19 -6.38 -11.59
C VAL A 55 -5.94 -7.51 -10.61
N GLY A 56 -6.54 -7.42 -9.42
CA GLY A 56 -6.44 -8.43 -8.38
C GLY A 56 -6.14 -7.84 -7.01
N LYS A 57 -5.46 -8.61 -6.15
CA LYS A 57 -5.06 -8.20 -4.80
C LYS A 57 -3.62 -7.73 -4.79
N PHE A 58 -3.37 -6.51 -4.35
CA PHE A 58 -2.03 -5.90 -4.23
C PHE A 58 -2.08 -4.63 -3.37
N LEU A 59 -0.93 -4.00 -3.10
CA LEU A 59 -0.86 -2.73 -2.36
C LEU A 59 -1.41 -1.58 -3.21
N PRO A 60 -2.47 -0.87 -2.77
CA PRO A 60 -2.94 0.36 -3.39
C PRO A 60 -1.86 1.45 -3.42
N PRO A 61 -1.97 2.45 -4.32
CA PRO A 61 -1.14 3.63 -4.27
C PRO A 61 -1.17 4.31 -2.90
N SER A 62 -0.03 4.38 -2.24
CA SER A 62 0.13 4.87 -0.88
C SER A 62 1.53 5.48 -0.69
N ASP A 63 1.92 5.78 0.54
CA ASP A 63 3.25 6.29 0.84
C ASP A 63 4.37 5.28 0.55
N ARG A 64 5.60 5.80 0.52
CA ARG A 64 6.79 5.01 0.21
C ARG A 64 6.98 3.83 1.15
N SER A 65 6.83 4.05 2.46
CA SER A 65 7.06 2.98 3.44
C SER A 65 6.08 1.83 3.29
N ASN A 66 4.80 2.11 3.00
CA ASN A 66 3.83 1.05 2.72
C ASN A 66 4.19 0.26 1.45
N LEU A 67 4.57 0.96 0.37
CA LEU A 67 4.95 0.33 -0.89
C LEU A 67 6.27 -0.46 -0.81
N ASN A 68 7.17 -0.08 0.10
CA ASN A 68 8.40 -0.84 0.36
C ASN A 68 8.11 -2.16 1.09
N GLY A 69 7.04 -2.20 1.90
CA GLY A 69 6.73 -3.32 2.76
C GLY A 69 7.75 -3.50 3.90
N PRO A 70 7.49 -4.41 4.84
CA PRO A 70 8.26 -4.49 6.10
C PRO A 70 9.73 -4.89 5.94
N TYR A 71 10.10 -5.52 4.83
CA TYR A 71 11.45 -6.05 4.63
C TYR A 71 12.43 -5.05 4.00
N PHE A 72 11.93 -3.93 3.48
CA PHE A 72 12.73 -2.95 2.73
C PHE A 72 12.70 -1.55 3.34
N LEU A 73 12.26 -1.45 4.60
CA LEU A 73 12.27 -0.21 5.37
C LEU A 73 13.68 0.10 5.89
N ASN A 74 13.99 1.39 6.07
CA ASN A 74 15.18 1.84 6.80
C ASN A 74 15.06 1.68 8.31
N VAL A 75 13.82 1.50 8.80
CA VAL A 75 13.48 1.41 10.22
C VAL A 75 12.77 0.10 10.52
N TYR A 76 12.72 -0.24 11.79
CA TYR A 76 12.14 -1.50 12.26
C TYR A 76 10.63 -1.62 12.02
N ASN A 77 9.91 -0.49 11.95
CA ASN A 77 8.46 -0.49 11.85
C ASN A 77 7.95 0.62 10.90
N PHE A 78 6.70 0.50 10.48
CA PHE A 78 6.02 1.54 9.72
C PHE A 78 5.87 2.82 10.55
N PRO A 79 5.74 4.01 9.90
CA PRO A 79 5.44 5.25 10.59
C PRO A 79 4.15 5.12 11.43
N VAL A 80 4.22 5.53 12.71
CA VAL A 80 3.08 5.44 13.64
C VAL A 80 1.88 6.29 13.19
N VAL A 81 2.16 7.34 12.43
CA VAL A 81 1.13 8.27 11.90
C VAL A 81 0.47 7.75 10.61
N GLN A 82 0.94 6.63 10.07
CA GLN A 82 0.36 6.04 8.87
C GLN A 82 -1.03 5.51 9.17
N ALA A 83 -2.03 6.03 8.48
CA ALA A 83 -3.42 5.59 8.56
C ALA A 83 -3.97 5.36 7.15
N TYR A 84 -4.68 4.26 6.99
CA TYR A 84 -5.39 3.91 5.76
C TYR A 84 -6.74 3.30 6.14
N PRO A 85 -7.71 3.25 5.24
CA PRO A 85 -8.90 2.44 5.44
C PRO A 85 -8.49 1.03 5.89
N ALA A 86 -9.27 0.43 6.79
CA ALA A 86 -8.94 -0.89 7.37
C ALA A 86 -8.98 -1.98 6.29
N ILE A 87 -7.83 -2.22 5.66
CA ILE A 87 -7.61 -3.24 4.64
C ILE A 87 -6.59 -4.26 5.13
N ALA A 88 -6.76 -5.53 4.75
CA ALA A 88 -5.94 -6.62 5.26
C ALA A 88 -4.47 -6.52 4.80
N ALA A 89 -3.54 -6.43 5.75
CA ALA A 89 -2.09 -6.35 5.50
C ALA A 89 -1.68 -5.27 4.48
N GLY A 90 -2.44 -4.17 4.41
CA GLY A 90 -2.24 -3.07 3.47
C GLY A 90 -2.56 -3.41 2.01
N ARG A 91 -3.07 -4.61 1.73
CA ARG A 91 -3.42 -5.06 0.38
C ARG A 91 -4.91 -5.08 0.19
N ASP A 92 -5.32 -4.71 -1.01
CA ASP A 92 -6.73 -4.65 -1.35
C ASP A 92 -6.99 -5.22 -2.74
N HIS A 93 -8.24 -5.61 -2.99
CA HIS A 93 -8.71 -6.06 -4.29
C HIS A 93 -9.11 -4.86 -5.13
N GLY A 94 -8.61 -4.81 -6.36
CA GLY A 94 -8.96 -3.69 -7.21
C GLY A 94 -8.32 -3.75 -8.59
N ALA A 95 -8.40 -2.60 -9.25
CA ALA A 95 -7.77 -2.38 -10.54
C ALA A 95 -7.01 -1.05 -10.53
N MET A 96 -5.81 -1.05 -11.12
CA MET A 96 -4.94 0.12 -11.16
C MET A 96 -4.28 0.26 -12.52
N VAL A 97 -4.16 1.47 -12.98
CA VAL A 97 -3.29 1.82 -14.10
C VAL A 97 -2.00 2.40 -13.56
N PHE A 98 -0.88 1.87 -14.03
CA PHE A 98 0.46 2.34 -13.73
C PHE A 98 1.19 2.75 -15.00
N LYS A 99 1.93 3.83 -14.93
CA LYS A 99 2.80 4.29 -16.01
C LYS A 99 4.07 4.92 -15.49
N GLU A 100 5.17 4.62 -16.15
CA GLU A 100 6.44 5.30 -15.94
C GLU A 100 6.99 5.91 -17.22
N TYR A 101 7.78 6.96 -17.07
CA TYR A 101 8.48 7.68 -18.13
C TYR A 101 9.95 7.79 -17.78
N GLY A 102 10.81 7.72 -18.78
CA GLY A 102 12.25 7.86 -18.60
C GLY A 102 12.85 6.79 -17.67
N GLY A 103 12.33 5.55 -17.73
CA GLY A 103 12.80 4.44 -16.90
C GLY A 103 12.59 4.68 -15.41
N GLY A 104 11.47 5.26 -15.02
CA GLY A 104 11.13 5.58 -13.63
C GLY A 104 11.50 7.00 -13.21
N LYS A 105 11.88 7.89 -14.12
CA LYS A 105 12.12 9.32 -13.83
C LYS A 105 10.87 10.01 -13.31
N PHE A 106 9.75 9.78 -13.97
CA PHE A 106 8.43 10.15 -13.50
C PHE A 106 7.52 8.93 -13.56
N LYS A 107 6.77 8.72 -12.49
CA LYS A 107 5.82 7.61 -12.35
C LYS A 107 4.50 8.15 -11.85
N TRP A 108 3.40 7.55 -12.31
CA TRP A 108 2.11 7.75 -11.71
C TRP A 108 1.29 6.46 -11.71
N SER A 109 0.42 6.37 -10.75
CA SER A 109 -0.57 5.30 -10.62
C SER A 109 -1.90 5.89 -10.16
N TYR A 110 -2.98 5.28 -10.61
CA TYR A 110 -4.33 5.53 -10.14
C TYR A 110 -5.09 4.22 -10.16
N GLY A 111 -5.82 3.93 -9.10
CA GLY A 111 -6.61 2.73 -8.97
C GLY A 111 -7.89 2.93 -8.19
N ILE A 112 -8.77 1.95 -8.35
CA ILE A 112 -10.04 1.80 -7.65
C ILE A 112 -9.98 0.44 -6.98
N PHE A 113 -10.26 0.42 -5.67
CA PHE A 113 -10.13 -0.75 -4.82
C PHE A 113 -11.42 -0.98 -4.04
N GLU A 114 -11.53 -2.14 -3.42
CA GLU A 114 -12.67 -2.51 -2.58
C GLU A 114 -12.78 -1.58 -1.36
N GLY A 115 -11.64 -1.23 -0.76
CA GLY A 115 -11.56 -0.26 0.32
C GLY A 115 -11.73 -0.87 1.70
N ARG A 116 -12.42 -0.16 2.57
CA ARG A 116 -12.57 -0.49 3.97
C ARG A 116 -13.17 -1.88 4.18
N THR A 117 -12.50 -2.69 5.00
CA THR A 117 -13.09 -3.90 5.56
C THR A 117 -13.44 -3.68 7.02
N ASN A 118 -14.66 -4.02 7.42
CA ASN A 118 -15.08 -3.89 8.82
C ASN A 118 -14.25 -4.85 9.72
N ALA A 119 -13.36 -4.29 10.52
CA ALA A 119 -12.43 -5.07 11.35
C ALA A 119 -13.09 -5.78 12.53
N SER A 120 -14.38 -5.52 12.83
CA SER A 120 -15.04 -6.03 14.02
C SER A 120 -15.64 -7.44 13.87
N ASN A 121 -15.78 -7.96 12.66
CA ASN A 121 -16.28 -9.31 12.43
C ASN A 121 -15.57 -9.95 11.24
N ALA A 122 -14.91 -11.08 11.48
CA ALA A 122 -14.21 -11.90 10.49
C ALA A 122 -15.08 -12.35 9.30
N ASP A 123 -16.39 -12.35 9.49
CA ASP A 123 -17.39 -12.75 8.50
C ASP A 123 -18.29 -11.56 8.10
N ALA A 124 -17.95 -10.34 8.51
CA ALA A 124 -18.73 -9.19 8.08
C ALA A 124 -18.43 -8.97 6.61
N ASN A 125 -19.47 -9.22 5.84
CA ASN A 125 -19.59 -8.71 4.49
C ASN A 125 -19.15 -7.24 4.46
N PRO A 126 -18.34 -6.81 3.52
CA PRO A 126 -18.07 -5.39 3.32
C PRO A 126 -19.41 -4.66 3.35
N ASP A 127 -19.41 -3.52 3.97
CA ASP A 127 -20.62 -2.80 4.33
C ASP A 127 -21.57 -2.67 3.12
N GLU A 128 -22.87 -2.73 3.37
CA GLU A 128 -23.90 -2.67 2.31
C GLU A 128 -23.88 -1.38 1.48
N ASN A 129 -23.06 -0.41 1.88
CA ASN A 129 -22.78 0.83 1.14
C ASN A 129 -21.33 0.86 0.66
N ASP A 130 -20.91 -0.19 0.00
CA ASP A 130 -19.55 -0.41 -0.49
C ASP A 130 -19.14 0.67 -1.49
N ASN A 131 -18.57 1.75 -0.97
CA ASN A 131 -17.95 2.76 -1.77
C ASN A 131 -16.51 2.31 -2.08
N PHE A 132 -16.02 2.69 -3.25
CA PHE A 132 -14.68 2.28 -3.66
C PHE A 132 -13.62 3.23 -3.10
N LEU A 133 -12.52 2.65 -2.64
CA LEU A 133 -11.30 3.39 -2.35
C LEU A 133 -10.65 3.86 -3.67
N HIS A 134 -10.55 5.15 -3.86
CA HIS A 134 -9.79 5.78 -4.92
C HIS A 134 -8.38 6.10 -4.42
N ALA A 135 -7.35 5.61 -5.10
CA ALA A 135 -5.97 5.85 -4.70
C ALA A 135 -5.12 6.30 -5.88
N ALA A 136 -4.28 7.30 -5.66
CA ALA A 136 -3.37 7.83 -6.66
C ALA A 136 -1.98 8.09 -6.05
N ARG A 137 -0.93 7.94 -6.86
CA ARG A 137 0.44 8.30 -6.49
C ARG A 137 1.19 8.87 -7.68
N PHE A 138 1.95 9.94 -7.43
CA PHE A 138 2.83 10.58 -8.38
C PHE A 138 4.22 10.64 -7.79
N THR A 139 5.24 10.17 -8.52
CA THR A 139 6.63 10.15 -8.04
C THR A 139 7.55 10.79 -9.08
N TYR A 140 8.45 11.65 -8.63
CA TYR A 140 9.49 12.22 -9.46
C TYR A 140 10.88 11.95 -8.86
N ASN A 141 11.75 11.36 -9.66
CA ASN A 141 13.14 11.07 -9.31
C ASN A 141 14.05 12.15 -9.91
N PHE A 142 14.66 12.97 -9.05
CA PHE A 142 15.55 14.07 -9.46
C PHE A 142 16.91 13.55 -9.94
N TRP A 143 17.41 12.50 -9.27
CA TRP A 143 18.70 11.89 -9.59
C TRP A 143 18.52 10.60 -10.40
N THR A 144 19.02 9.47 -9.91
CA THR A 144 18.86 8.19 -10.61
C THR A 144 17.43 7.72 -10.56
N PRO A 145 16.81 7.33 -11.67
CA PRO A 145 15.45 6.81 -11.69
C PRO A 145 15.28 5.53 -10.87
N GLU A 146 14.06 5.38 -10.32
CA GLU A 146 13.59 4.18 -9.65
C GLU A 146 12.49 3.51 -10.49
N PRO A 147 12.84 2.57 -11.39
CA PRO A 147 11.83 1.90 -12.22
C PRO A 147 10.91 1.00 -11.40
N GLY A 148 9.70 0.77 -11.94
CA GLY A 148 8.71 -0.08 -11.34
C GLY A 148 7.84 0.61 -10.29
N TYR A 149 6.79 -0.08 -9.87
CA TYR A 149 5.81 0.42 -8.90
C TYR A 149 6.35 0.37 -7.48
N TYR A 150 6.86 -0.78 -7.07
CA TYR A 150 7.46 -0.97 -5.75
C TYR A 150 8.87 -0.37 -5.69
N THR A 151 9.25 0.09 -4.52
CA THR A 151 10.52 0.74 -4.25
C THR A 151 11.21 0.11 -3.04
N THR A 152 12.28 0.71 -2.56
CA THR A 152 12.97 0.33 -1.32
C THR A 152 13.43 1.59 -0.60
N SER A 153 13.62 1.52 0.70
CA SER A 153 14.17 2.63 1.49
C SER A 153 15.69 2.76 1.37
N SER A 154 16.39 1.74 0.89
CA SER A 154 17.84 1.82 0.67
C SER A 154 18.28 1.01 -0.54
N TYR A 155 19.22 1.56 -1.27
CA TYR A 155 19.95 0.93 -2.38
C TYR A 155 21.40 0.58 -1.98
N TYR A 156 21.76 0.83 -0.72
CA TYR A 156 23.10 0.52 -0.16
C TYR A 156 24.23 1.14 -0.96
N GLY A 157 24.01 2.34 -1.53
CA GLY A 157 24.98 3.05 -2.36
C GLY A 157 25.16 2.48 -3.77
N ALA A 158 24.28 1.60 -4.21
CA ALA A 158 24.30 1.12 -5.61
C ALA A 158 23.94 2.23 -6.61
N LYS A 159 23.18 3.23 -6.17
CA LYS A 159 22.82 4.42 -6.95
C LYS A 159 22.51 5.60 -6.02
N ASP A 160 22.74 6.81 -6.51
CA ASP A 160 22.29 8.02 -5.84
C ASP A 160 20.83 8.27 -6.19
N VAL A 161 19.98 8.41 -5.19
CA VAL A 161 18.53 8.66 -5.36
C VAL A 161 18.15 9.95 -4.66
N LEU A 162 17.33 10.75 -5.32
CA LEU A 162 16.53 11.80 -4.71
C LEU A 162 15.15 11.71 -5.34
N ALA A 163 14.19 11.19 -4.60
CA ALA A 163 12.82 11.00 -5.00
C ALA A 163 11.87 11.82 -4.14
N LEU A 164 10.86 12.39 -4.75
CA LEU A 164 9.73 13.04 -4.09
C LEU A 164 8.45 12.46 -4.65
N ALA A 165 7.49 12.19 -3.77
CA ALA A 165 6.20 11.68 -4.19
C ALA A 165 5.05 12.33 -3.43
N PHE A 166 3.89 12.32 -4.08
CA PHE A 166 2.59 12.68 -3.53
C PHE A 166 1.66 11.50 -3.70
N ALA A 167 0.97 11.10 -2.64
CA ALA A 167 -0.09 10.11 -2.68
C ALA A 167 -1.39 10.70 -2.12
N PHE A 168 -2.50 10.24 -2.66
CA PHE A 168 -3.84 10.64 -2.27
C PHE A 168 -4.75 9.42 -2.25
N GLN A 169 -5.61 9.34 -1.25
CA GLN A 169 -6.63 8.30 -1.10
C GLN A 169 -7.93 8.95 -0.65
N TYR A 170 -9.04 8.45 -1.19
CA TYR A 170 -10.39 8.87 -0.84
C TYR A 170 -11.33 7.67 -0.90
N GLU A 171 -12.19 7.57 0.10
CA GLU A 171 -13.28 6.60 0.16
C GLU A 171 -14.46 7.21 0.91
N ASP A 172 -15.61 7.21 0.26
CA ASP A 172 -16.89 7.61 0.85
C ASP A 172 -17.26 6.58 1.92
N ASP A 173 -17.63 7.01 3.14
CA ASP A 173 -17.85 6.15 4.31
C ASP A 173 -16.63 5.27 4.69
N GLY A 174 -15.42 5.59 4.23
CA GLY A 174 -14.20 4.79 4.41
C GLY A 174 -13.58 4.83 5.81
N ALA A 175 -14.12 5.60 6.74
CA ALA A 175 -13.61 5.74 8.10
C ALA A 175 -14.69 5.50 9.17
N GLY A 176 -14.25 5.27 10.42
CA GLY A 176 -15.15 5.02 11.54
C GLY A 176 -15.20 3.55 11.98
N THR A 177 -15.99 3.23 13.00
CA THR A 177 -16.00 1.92 13.66
C THR A 177 -17.29 1.12 13.48
N GLY A 178 -18.26 1.67 12.78
CA GLY A 178 -19.59 1.06 12.71
C GLY A 178 -20.02 0.68 11.30
N THR A 179 -21.19 0.06 11.26
CA THR A 179 -21.89 -0.35 10.04
C THR A 179 -23.09 0.56 9.73
N THR A 180 -23.18 1.71 10.38
CA THR A 180 -24.30 2.64 10.21
C THR A 180 -23.76 4.02 9.88
N ALA A 181 -24.45 4.77 9.06
CA ALA A 181 -24.10 6.15 8.69
C ALA A 181 -23.84 7.08 9.90
N ALA A 182 -24.35 6.74 11.07
CA ALA A 182 -24.11 7.50 12.30
C ALA A 182 -22.71 7.26 12.90
N THR A 183 -21.96 6.27 12.42
CA THR A 183 -20.64 5.87 12.92
C THR A 183 -19.60 5.76 11.82
N GLN A 184 -19.95 6.14 10.61
CA GLN A 184 -19.10 6.19 9.43
C GLN A 184 -18.89 7.63 9.00
N GLY A 185 -17.81 7.88 8.31
CA GLY A 185 -17.47 9.13 7.69
C GLY A 185 -16.51 8.92 6.54
N ASP A 186 -16.36 9.93 5.71
CA ASP A 186 -15.47 9.87 4.57
C ASP A 186 -14.01 9.76 5.03
N PHE A 187 -13.26 8.98 4.29
CA PHE A 187 -11.82 8.93 4.43
C PHE A 187 -11.16 9.75 3.34
N THR A 188 -10.46 10.79 3.72
CA THR A 188 -9.56 11.52 2.84
C THR A 188 -8.18 11.56 3.46
N GLY A 189 -7.21 11.03 2.74
CA GLY A 189 -5.82 11.04 3.17
C GLY A 189 -4.89 11.45 2.05
N TRP A 190 -3.89 12.26 2.37
CA TRP A 190 -2.80 12.51 1.45
C TRP A 190 -1.46 12.56 2.18
N ASN A 191 -0.42 12.27 1.45
CA ASN A 191 0.93 12.40 1.99
C ASN A 191 1.91 12.89 0.92
N ILE A 192 2.98 13.52 1.41
CA ILE A 192 4.18 13.78 0.63
C ILE A 192 5.31 13.01 1.27
N ASP A 193 6.00 12.19 0.52
CA ASP A 193 7.16 11.44 0.99
C ASP A 193 8.39 11.69 0.12
N PHE A 194 9.57 11.52 0.71
CA PHE A 194 10.82 11.63 -0.01
C PHE A 194 11.84 10.59 0.45
N LEU A 195 12.75 10.25 -0.45
CA LEU A 195 13.98 9.53 -0.17
C LEU A 195 15.16 10.27 -0.79
N MET A 196 16.20 10.47 0.01
CA MET A 196 17.53 10.83 -0.46
C MET A 196 18.50 9.74 -0.05
N GLU A 197 19.15 9.13 -1.00
CA GLU A 197 20.31 8.26 -0.77
C GLU A 197 21.49 8.74 -1.62
N LYS A 198 22.64 8.91 -0.98
CA LYS A 198 23.84 9.38 -1.66
C LYS A 198 25.10 8.69 -1.15
N LYS A 199 25.87 8.20 -2.09
CA LYS A 199 27.20 7.67 -1.78
C LYS A 199 28.17 8.81 -1.48
N ILE A 200 28.89 8.70 -0.38
CA ILE A 200 29.88 9.67 0.05
C ILE A 200 31.31 9.18 -0.23
N SER A 201 32.25 10.13 -0.30
CA SER A 201 33.62 9.89 -0.79
C SER A 201 34.45 8.90 0.01
N ASN A 202 34.11 8.69 1.27
CA ASN A 202 34.79 7.74 2.17
C ASN A 202 34.26 6.30 2.10
N GLY A 203 33.38 6.00 1.13
CA GLY A 203 32.74 4.70 0.96
C GLY A 203 31.48 4.49 1.80
N GLY A 204 31.04 5.50 2.57
CA GLY A 204 29.76 5.48 3.27
C GLY A 204 28.59 5.82 2.35
N VAL A 205 27.41 5.70 2.90
CA VAL A 205 26.14 6.05 2.26
C VAL A 205 25.33 6.90 3.23
N ASP A 206 24.94 8.10 2.79
CA ASP A 206 23.97 8.91 3.51
C ASP A 206 22.57 8.52 2.99
N ASN A 207 21.68 8.20 3.92
CA ASN A 207 20.28 7.90 3.62
C ASN A 207 19.37 8.71 4.53
N LEU A 208 18.45 9.45 3.93
CA LEU A 208 17.44 10.25 4.61
C LEU A 208 16.08 10.00 3.96
N GLU A 209 15.14 9.54 4.75
CA GLU A 209 13.75 9.30 4.36
C GLU A 209 12.81 10.03 5.29
N GLY A 210 11.72 10.56 4.75
CA GLY A 210 10.70 11.23 5.54
C GLY A 210 9.39 11.36 4.80
N ALA A 211 8.32 11.59 5.57
CA ALA A 211 6.99 11.84 5.03
C ALA A 211 6.20 12.80 5.92
N TYR A 212 5.30 13.54 5.29
CA TYR A 212 4.25 14.30 5.95
C TYR A 212 2.91 13.70 5.55
N TYR A 213 2.03 13.52 6.51
CA TYR A 213 0.69 12.95 6.33
C TYR A 213 -0.36 13.93 6.81
N ASP A 214 -1.48 13.94 6.11
CA ASP A 214 -2.67 14.68 6.47
C ASP A 214 -3.90 13.82 6.21
N TYR A 215 -4.75 13.72 7.22
CA TYR A 215 -5.97 12.91 7.18
C TYR A 215 -7.14 13.78 7.61
N ASP A 216 -8.15 13.84 6.76
CA ASP A 216 -9.42 14.45 7.07
C ASP A 216 -10.34 13.41 7.69
N THR A 217 -10.82 13.71 8.89
CA THR A 217 -11.67 12.85 9.71
C THR A 217 -12.82 13.64 10.32
N ASP A 218 -13.13 14.81 9.77
CA ASP A 218 -14.09 15.76 10.36
C ASP A 218 -15.52 15.21 10.44
N ASP A 219 -15.87 14.29 9.54
CA ASP A 219 -17.19 13.65 9.48
C ASP A 219 -17.30 12.40 10.37
N ILE A 220 -16.21 12.01 11.05
CA ILE A 220 -16.21 10.86 11.93
C ILE A 220 -16.71 11.27 13.32
N PRO A 221 -17.73 10.61 13.89
CA PRO A 221 -18.18 10.88 15.26
C PRO A 221 -17.04 10.74 16.27
N ASP A 222 -16.96 11.65 17.24
CA ASP A 222 -15.88 11.79 18.26
C ASP A 222 -15.49 10.51 19.02
N THR A 223 -16.22 9.42 18.87
CA THR A 223 -15.97 8.15 19.54
C THR A 223 -15.26 7.11 18.67
N SER A 224 -15.02 7.41 17.40
CA SER A 224 -14.41 6.48 16.45
C SER A 224 -13.04 6.98 16.01
N LEU A 225 -12.01 6.48 16.68
CA LEU A 225 -10.63 6.69 16.21
C LEU A 225 -10.38 5.85 14.94
N ILE A 226 -9.63 6.42 14.01
CA ILE A 226 -9.07 5.68 12.88
C ILE A 226 -8.21 4.54 13.44
N GLN A 227 -8.52 3.31 13.09
CA GLN A 227 -7.73 2.14 13.47
C GLN A 227 -6.89 1.66 12.29
#